data_1268142c29817cd36eb814dd5bb7995b
#
_entry.id   1268142c29817cd36eb814dd5bb7995b
#
_cell.length_a   1.000
_cell.length_b   1.000
_cell.length_c   1.000
_cell.angle_alpha   90.00
_cell.angle_beta   90.00
_cell.angle_gamma   90.00
#
_symmetry.space_group_name_H-M   'P 1'
#
loop_
_entity.id
_entity.type
_entity.pdbx_description
1 polymer ?
#
loop_
_entity_poly.entity_id
_entity_poly.type
_entity_poly.pdbx_seq_one_letter_code
_entity_poly.pdbx_strand_id
1 'polypeptide(L)'
;MLFRSVLGDIGGFGGLFSPMGRYKDPVLVSGTDGVGTKLLLAQRLKRHDTIGIDLVAMCVNDVVVSGAEPLFFLDYFATGRLDPAEAEQVVAGIAEGCRQAGCALIGGETAEMPGMYAPGHYDLAGFCVGAVERERIIDIQQVKAGDALVGLPSSGVQDRKSTRLNSSHLVISYAVFCLKK
;
A
#
# COMPACT_ATOMS: atom_id res chain seq x y z
N MET A 1 5.35 -8.11 16.44
CA MET A 1 4.92 -9.52 16.51
C MET A 1 4.89 -10.20 15.12
N LEU A 2 4.75 -9.49 14.04
CA LEU A 2 4.71 -10.03 12.66
C LEU A 2 6.05 -10.60 12.14
N PHE A 3 7.18 -10.14 12.62
CA PHE A 3 8.50 -10.66 12.22
C PHE A 3 8.71 -12.16 12.47
N ARG A 4 7.96 -12.76 13.42
CA ARG A 4 8.00 -14.22 13.64
C ARG A 4 7.26 -15.03 12.56
N SER A 5 6.44 -14.36 11.74
CA SER A 5 5.72 -14.97 10.63
C SER A 5 6.53 -15.02 9.35
N VAL A 6 7.60 -14.20 9.23
CA VAL A 6 8.53 -14.25 8.10
C VAL A 6 9.51 -15.40 8.33
N LEU A 7 9.57 -16.35 7.39
CA LEU A 7 10.33 -17.59 7.53
C LEU A 7 11.63 -17.62 6.70
N GLY A 8 11.93 -16.56 5.95
CA GLY A 8 13.12 -16.48 5.09
C GLY A 8 14.00 -15.30 5.44
N ASP A 9 15.25 -15.38 4.99
CA ASP A 9 16.19 -14.27 5.03
C ASP A 9 15.99 -13.37 3.79
N ILE A 10 16.48 -12.13 3.87
CA ILE A 10 16.49 -11.19 2.74
C ILE A 10 17.43 -11.73 1.66
N GLY A 11 16.97 -11.75 0.40
CA GLY A 11 17.76 -12.19 -0.76
C GLY A 11 17.37 -13.54 -1.34
N GLY A 12 16.31 -14.19 -0.83
CA GLY A 12 15.69 -15.34 -1.49
C GLY A 12 14.84 -14.93 -2.70
N PHE A 13 14.55 -15.89 -3.60
CA PHE A 13 13.69 -15.64 -4.79
C PHE A 13 12.22 -15.42 -4.45
N GLY A 14 11.77 -15.82 -3.27
CA GLY A 14 10.40 -15.64 -2.81
C GLY A 14 10.35 -15.40 -1.31
N GLY A 15 9.49 -14.43 -0.90
CA GLY A 15 9.23 -14.18 0.50
C GLY A 15 8.35 -15.29 1.10
N LEU A 16 8.82 -15.90 2.18
CA LEU A 16 8.08 -16.93 2.91
C LEU A 16 7.37 -16.30 4.11
N PHE A 17 6.08 -16.48 4.18
CA PHE A 17 5.26 -15.99 5.27
C PHE A 17 4.33 -17.07 5.81
N SER A 18 4.29 -17.25 7.13
CA SER A 18 3.37 -18.17 7.79
C SER A 18 2.31 -17.40 8.59
N PRO A 19 1.03 -17.63 8.37
CA PRO A 19 -0.03 -17.05 9.20
C PRO A 19 -0.09 -17.64 10.62
N MET A 20 0.73 -18.66 10.93
CA MET A 20 0.95 -19.24 12.27
C MET A 20 -0.33 -19.66 13.00
N GLY A 21 -1.31 -20.23 12.31
CA GLY A 21 -2.57 -20.72 12.93
C GLY A 21 -3.46 -19.60 13.50
N ARG A 22 -3.27 -18.38 13.06
CA ARG A 22 -4.07 -17.21 13.50
C ARG A 22 -5.51 -17.26 13.01
N TYR A 23 -5.78 -18.07 11.99
CA TYR A 23 -7.07 -18.18 11.31
C TYR A 23 -7.55 -19.62 11.30
N LYS A 24 -8.87 -19.81 11.30
CA LYS A 24 -9.53 -21.12 11.18
C LYS A 24 -9.91 -21.41 9.72
N ASP A 25 -10.50 -20.43 9.04
CA ASP A 25 -10.90 -20.49 7.63
C ASP A 25 -10.51 -19.18 6.94
N PRO A 26 -9.20 -18.96 6.69
CA PRO A 26 -8.71 -17.70 6.16
C PRO A 26 -9.06 -17.55 4.68
N VAL A 27 -9.50 -16.35 4.31
CA VAL A 27 -9.57 -15.89 2.94
C VAL A 27 -8.46 -14.86 2.73
N LEU A 28 -7.63 -15.08 1.72
CA LEU A 28 -6.59 -14.13 1.36
C LEU A 28 -7.19 -12.98 0.53
N VAL A 29 -6.78 -11.78 0.85
CA VAL A 29 -7.13 -10.55 0.13
C VAL A 29 -5.83 -9.93 -0.36
N SER A 30 -5.77 -9.60 -1.64
CA SER A 30 -4.59 -8.97 -2.22
C SER A 30 -4.97 -7.75 -3.02
N GLY A 31 -4.16 -6.71 -2.95
CA GLY A 31 -4.29 -5.49 -3.72
C GLY A 31 -2.93 -5.04 -4.25
N THR A 32 -2.93 -4.39 -5.40
CA THR A 32 -1.75 -3.74 -5.97
C THR A 32 -2.12 -2.35 -6.42
N ASP A 33 -1.25 -1.40 -6.15
CA ASP A 33 -1.41 -0.01 -6.60
C ASP A 33 -0.04 0.61 -6.90
N GLY A 34 -0.05 1.66 -7.71
CA GLY A 34 1.12 2.48 -8.03
C GLY A 34 0.94 3.91 -7.53
N VAL A 35 2.00 4.53 -7.07
CA VAL A 35 1.95 5.93 -6.59
C VAL A 35 1.49 6.89 -7.68
N GLY A 36 1.90 6.63 -8.93
CA GLY A 36 1.50 7.42 -10.09
C GLY A 36 2.05 8.85 -10.07
N THR A 37 1.26 9.83 -10.47
CA THR A 37 1.75 11.20 -10.73
C THR A 37 2.23 11.96 -9.50
N LYS A 38 1.96 11.50 -8.27
CA LYS A 38 2.57 12.08 -7.06
C LYS A 38 4.09 11.94 -7.04
N LEU A 39 4.64 10.94 -7.73
CA LEU A 39 6.08 10.78 -7.91
C LEU A 39 6.74 12.01 -8.50
N LEU A 40 6.05 12.73 -9.40
CA LEU A 40 6.58 13.97 -9.98
C LEU A 40 6.82 15.05 -8.92
N LEU A 41 6.04 15.08 -7.85
CA LEU A 41 6.26 16.00 -6.72
C LEU A 41 7.50 15.60 -5.93
N ALA A 42 7.64 14.32 -5.58
CA ALA A 42 8.81 13.81 -4.88
C ALA A 42 10.10 14.10 -5.65
N GLN A 43 10.09 13.82 -6.96
CA GLN A 43 11.22 14.04 -7.87
C GLN A 43 11.57 15.54 -8.00
N ARG A 44 10.58 16.43 -8.15
CA ARG A 44 10.79 17.88 -8.24
C ARG A 44 11.32 18.49 -6.95
N LEU A 45 10.83 18.02 -5.81
CA LEU A 45 11.22 18.48 -4.49
C LEU A 45 12.48 17.76 -3.96
N LYS A 46 12.96 16.74 -4.68
CA LYS A 46 14.04 15.83 -4.25
C LYS A 46 13.82 15.31 -2.83
N ARG A 47 12.59 14.90 -2.57
CA ARG A 47 12.16 14.40 -1.29
C ARG A 47 11.49 13.05 -1.47
N HIS A 48 12.20 11.98 -1.10
CA HIS A 48 11.84 10.61 -1.42
C HIS A 48 11.49 9.78 -0.17
N ASP A 49 11.73 10.32 1.03
CA ASP A 49 11.60 9.64 2.31
C ASP A 49 10.16 9.33 2.75
N THR A 50 9.16 10.01 2.16
CA THR A 50 7.74 9.85 2.54
C THR A 50 6.89 9.14 1.49
N ILE A 51 7.36 9.09 0.24
CA ILE A 51 6.55 8.54 -0.85
C ILE A 51 6.28 7.04 -0.72
N GLY A 52 7.19 6.31 -0.05
CA GLY A 52 7.01 4.90 0.28
C GLY A 52 5.88 4.66 1.28
N ILE A 53 5.66 5.59 2.22
CA ILE A 53 4.53 5.53 3.16
C ILE A 53 3.21 5.63 2.40
N ASP A 54 3.14 6.55 1.42
CA ASP A 54 1.98 6.71 0.55
C ASP A 54 1.68 5.43 -0.23
N LEU A 55 2.71 4.80 -0.81
CA LEU A 55 2.56 3.54 -1.54
C LEU A 55 1.92 2.46 -0.67
N VAL A 56 2.47 2.25 0.52
CA VAL A 56 1.96 1.23 1.45
C VAL A 56 0.53 1.54 1.85
N ALA A 57 0.22 2.80 2.17
CA ALA A 57 -1.12 3.21 2.57
C ALA A 57 -2.15 2.93 1.47
N MET A 58 -1.82 3.21 0.20
CA MET A 58 -2.72 2.96 -0.94
C MET A 58 -3.05 1.47 -1.08
N CYS A 59 -2.03 0.60 -1.09
CA CYS A 59 -2.23 -0.85 -1.22
C CYS A 59 -2.94 -1.45 0.01
N VAL A 60 -2.59 -1.00 1.21
CA VAL A 60 -3.18 -1.50 2.45
C VAL A 60 -4.66 -1.10 2.56
N ASN A 61 -5.03 0.11 2.12
CA ASN A 61 -6.42 0.54 2.13
C ASN A 61 -7.32 -0.41 1.32
N ASP A 62 -6.85 -0.89 0.17
CA ASP A 62 -7.61 -1.84 -0.66
C ASP A 62 -7.81 -3.20 0.02
N VAL A 63 -6.90 -3.57 0.90
CA VAL A 63 -6.97 -4.82 1.68
C VAL A 63 -7.92 -4.66 2.87
N VAL A 64 -7.78 -3.56 3.65
CA VAL A 64 -8.54 -3.40 4.90
C VAL A 64 -10.02 -3.12 4.68
N VAL A 65 -10.43 -2.57 3.53
CA VAL A 65 -11.85 -2.34 3.23
C VAL A 65 -12.66 -3.64 3.15
N SER A 66 -11.99 -4.78 2.90
CA SER A 66 -12.60 -6.11 2.93
C SER A 66 -12.69 -6.71 4.35
N GLY A 67 -12.21 -6.00 5.38
CA GLY A 67 -12.08 -6.52 6.74
C GLY A 67 -10.82 -7.35 6.97
N ALA A 68 -9.91 -7.41 5.99
CA ALA A 68 -8.69 -8.19 6.09
C ALA A 68 -7.60 -7.45 6.88
N GLU A 69 -6.84 -8.22 7.65
CA GLU A 69 -5.62 -7.76 8.31
C GLU A 69 -4.46 -7.83 7.31
N PRO A 70 -3.72 -6.74 7.07
CA PRO A 70 -2.51 -6.78 6.23
C PRO A 70 -1.46 -7.69 6.86
N LEU A 71 -0.88 -8.59 6.07
CA LEU A 71 0.12 -9.55 6.52
C LEU A 71 1.51 -9.21 6.04
N PHE A 72 1.66 -9.02 4.72
CA PHE A 72 2.94 -8.71 4.12
C PHE A 72 2.81 -7.84 2.88
N PHE A 73 3.92 -7.23 2.53
CA PHE A 73 4.07 -6.28 1.44
C PHE A 73 5.27 -6.61 0.57
N LEU A 74 5.14 -6.36 -0.71
CA LEU A 74 6.19 -6.39 -1.72
C LEU A 74 6.16 -5.09 -2.50
N ASP A 75 7.32 -4.55 -2.86
CA ASP A 75 7.43 -3.36 -3.69
C ASP A 75 8.04 -3.64 -5.06
N TYR A 76 7.80 -2.74 -5.99
CA TYR A 76 8.45 -2.68 -7.29
C TYR A 76 8.93 -1.26 -7.53
N PHE A 77 10.25 -1.10 -7.58
CA PHE A 77 10.92 0.15 -7.89
C PHE A 77 11.57 0.03 -9.27
N ALA A 78 11.16 0.89 -10.22
CA ALA A 78 11.68 0.88 -11.57
C ALA A 78 12.23 2.26 -11.96
N THR A 79 13.44 2.29 -12.52
CA THR A 79 14.11 3.54 -12.90
C THR A 79 14.94 3.37 -14.17
N GLY A 80 15.27 4.48 -14.84
CA GLY A 80 16.18 4.45 -15.98
C GLY A 80 17.64 4.25 -15.58
N ARG A 81 18.03 4.80 -14.45
CA ARG A 81 19.34 4.64 -13.82
C ARG A 81 19.18 4.70 -12.31
N LEU A 82 19.69 3.70 -11.63
CA LEU A 82 19.59 3.60 -10.19
C LEU A 82 20.51 4.61 -9.50
N ASP A 83 19.91 5.45 -8.65
CA ASP A 83 20.62 6.22 -7.63
C ASP A 83 20.42 5.53 -6.28
N PRO A 84 21.45 4.91 -5.70
CA PRO A 84 21.32 4.19 -4.44
C PRO A 84 20.83 5.04 -3.26
N ALA A 85 21.21 6.32 -3.22
CA ALA A 85 20.82 7.21 -2.12
C ALA A 85 19.34 7.60 -2.21
N GLU A 86 18.80 7.74 -3.42
CA GLU A 86 17.38 7.96 -3.66
C GLU A 86 16.56 6.71 -3.34
N ALA A 87 17.01 5.55 -3.84
CA ALA A 87 16.36 4.27 -3.59
C ALA A 87 16.32 3.91 -2.10
N GLU A 88 17.41 4.18 -1.35
CA GLU A 88 17.44 4.00 0.10
C GLU A 88 16.33 4.78 0.80
N GLN A 89 16.13 6.05 0.45
CA GLN A 89 15.07 6.87 1.03
C GLN A 89 13.67 6.31 0.71
N VAL A 90 13.45 5.90 -0.53
CA VAL A 90 12.16 5.30 -0.94
C VAL A 90 11.88 4.03 -0.16
N VAL A 91 12.85 3.10 -0.09
CA VAL A 91 12.69 1.83 0.63
C VAL A 91 12.53 2.06 2.13
N ALA A 92 13.25 3.02 2.73
CA ALA A 92 13.04 3.42 4.13
C ALA A 92 11.61 3.91 4.37
N GLY A 93 11.05 4.69 3.45
CA GLY A 93 9.65 5.12 3.49
C GLY A 93 8.67 3.94 3.39
N ILE A 94 8.95 2.95 2.54
CA ILE A 94 8.14 1.73 2.43
C ILE A 94 8.19 0.93 3.74
N ALA A 95 9.38 0.74 4.30
CA ALA A 95 9.55 0.02 5.56
C ALA A 95 8.80 0.72 6.71
N GLU A 96 8.84 2.05 6.77
CA GLU A 96 8.09 2.83 7.75
C GLU A 96 6.57 2.69 7.53
N GLY A 97 6.09 2.76 6.29
CA GLY A 97 4.69 2.51 5.97
C GLY A 97 4.21 1.12 6.40
N CYS A 98 5.00 0.08 6.13
CA CYS A 98 4.73 -1.28 6.58
C CYS A 98 4.69 -1.40 8.11
N ARG A 99 5.60 -0.71 8.80
CA ARG A 99 5.61 -0.65 10.27
C ARG A 99 4.32 -0.01 10.81
N GLN A 100 3.87 1.09 10.22
CA GLN A 100 2.63 1.77 10.59
C GLN A 100 1.40 0.91 10.31
N ALA A 101 1.36 0.24 9.16
CA ALA A 101 0.28 -0.65 8.76
C ALA A 101 0.27 -1.98 9.53
N GLY A 102 1.36 -2.31 10.25
CA GLY A 102 1.50 -3.56 10.98
C GLY A 102 1.72 -4.78 10.08
N CYS A 103 2.20 -4.61 8.86
CA CYS A 103 2.54 -5.69 7.94
C CYS A 103 4.06 -5.85 7.77
N ALA A 104 4.49 -6.99 7.24
CA ALA A 104 5.91 -7.28 7.03
C ALA A 104 6.32 -6.92 5.59
N LEU A 105 7.36 -6.09 5.41
CA LEU A 105 8.03 -5.98 4.12
C LEU A 105 8.91 -7.22 3.94
N ILE A 106 8.54 -8.10 3.01
CA ILE A 106 9.21 -9.41 2.85
C ILE A 106 10.04 -9.53 1.58
N GLY A 107 10.04 -8.52 0.74
CA GLY A 107 10.81 -8.47 -0.50
C GLY A 107 10.28 -7.41 -1.44
N GLY A 108 10.80 -7.43 -2.64
CA GLY A 108 10.44 -6.51 -3.71
C GLY A 108 11.34 -6.73 -4.92
N GLU A 109 11.24 -5.83 -5.89
CA GLU A 109 12.06 -5.85 -7.10
C GLU A 109 12.56 -4.43 -7.38
N THR A 110 13.85 -4.31 -7.71
CA THR A 110 14.45 -3.08 -8.20
C THR A 110 14.91 -3.28 -9.63
N ALA A 111 14.27 -2.60 -10.58
CA ALA A 111 14.54 -2.73 -12.01
C ALA A 111 15.23 -1.48 -12.56
N GLU A 112 16.43 -1.64 -13.10
CA GLU A 112 17.09 -0.61 -13.89
C GLU A 112 16.81 -0.84 -15.37
N MET A 113 16.10 0.11 -15.99
CA MET A 113 15.64 0.01 -17.39
C MET A 113 16.04 1.26 -18.18
N PRO A 114 17.31 1.33 -18.64
CA PRO A 114 17.81 2.48 -19.39
C PRO A 114 17.00 2.73 -20.67
N GLY A 115 16.60 3.98 -20.88
CA GLY A 115 15.81 4.38 -22.04
C GLY A 115 14.29 4.26 -21.88
N MET A 116 13.78 3.57 -20.85
CA MET A 116 12.35 3.53 -20.53
C MET A 116 11.92 4.71 -19.66
N TYR A 117 12.76 5.11 -18.74
CA TYR A 117 12.53 6.25 -17.84
C TYR A 117 13.50 7.39 -18.16
N ALA A 118 13.02 8.62 -18.10
CA ALA A 118 13.87 9.79 -18.21
C ALA A 118 14.86 9.86 -17.03
N PRO A 119 16.02 10.54 -17.18
CA PRO A 119 16.96 10.72 -16.08
C PRO A 119 16.29 11.32 -14.84
N GLY A 120 16.52 10.72 -13.66
CA GLY A 120 15.93 11.14 -12.39
C GLY A 120 14.45 10.79 -12.24
N HIS A 121 13.88 10.01 -13.14
CA HIS A 121 12.51 9.48 -13.02
C HIS A 121 12.53 8.02 -12.61
N TYR A 122 11.58 7.69 -11.75
CA TYR A 122 11.30 6.31 -11.35
C TYR A 122 9.79 6.08 -11.24
N ASP A 123 9.40 4.82 -11.27
CA ASP A 123 8.04 4.36 -10.95
C ASP A 123 8.07 3.50 -9.69
N LEU A 124 6.97 3.51 -8.97
CA LEU A 124 6.85 2.82 -7.70
C LEU A 124 5.47 2.20 -7.58
N ALA A 125 5.44 0.89 -7.46
CA ALA A 125 4.24 0.11 -7.24
C ALA A 125 4.40 -0.82 -6.03
N GLY A 126 3.29 -1.26 -5.47
CA GLY A 126 3.29 -2.15 -4.32
C GLY A 126 2.24 -3.23 -4.43
N PHE A 127 2.43 -4.28 -3.67
CA PHE A 127 1.55 -5.41 -3.57
C PHE A 127 1.39 -5.80 -2.11
N CYS A 128 0.15 -5.72 -1.61
CA CYS A 128 -0.20 -6.09 -0.24
C CYS A 128 -1.02 -7.36 -0.24
N VAL A 129 -0.71 -8.27 0.68
CA VAL A 129 -1.53 -9.45 0.96
C VAL A 129 -1.98 -9.40 2.42
N GLY A 130 -3.27 -9.59 2.62
CA GLY A 130 -3.89 -9.72 3.92
C GLY A 130 -4.72 -10.99 4.02
N ALA A 131 -5.27 -11.24 5.19
CA ALA A 131 -6.19 -12.33 5.44
C ALA A 131 -7.34 -11.89 6.33
N VAL A 132 -8.49 -12.52 6.10
CA VAL A 132 -9.71 -12.34 6.90
C VAL A 132 -10.37 -13.69 7.11
N GLU A 133 -10.97 -13.91 8.28
CA GLU A 133 -11.86 -15.07 8.45
C GLU A 133 -13.04 -14.97 7.49
N ARG A 134 -13.41 -16.06 6.82
CA ARG A 134 -14.50 -16.09 5.84
C ARG A 134 -15.78 -15.42 6.36
N GLU A 135 -16.13 -15.70 7.59
CA GLU A 135 -17.35 -15.16 8.24
C GLU A 135 -17.26 -13.66 8.59
N ARG A 136 -16.05 -13.05 8.50
CA ARG A 136 -15.80 -11.65 8.83
C ARG A 136 -15.56 -10.77 7.62
N ILE A 137 -15.68 -11.33 6.42
CA ILE A 137 -15.54 -10.53 5.18
C ILE A 137 -16.60 -9.42 5.20
N ILE A 138 -16.17 -8.18 4.99
CA ILE A 138 -17.06 -7.03 4.84
C ILE A 138 -17.68 -7.11 3.46
N ASP A 139 -19.01 -7.35 3.42
CA ASP A 139 -19.79 -7.39 2.19
C ASP A 139 -20.62 -6.11 2.07
N ILE A 140 -20.47 -5.41 0.95
CA ILE A 140 -21.21 -4.18 0.65
C ILE A 140 -22.74 -4.43 0.63
N GLN A 141 -23.17 -5.65 0.32
CA GLN A 141 -24.60 -6.02 0.33
C GLN A 141 -25.22 -6.06 1.72
N GLN A 142 -24.37 -6.08 2.77
CA GLN A 142 -24.82 -6.01 4.15
C GLN A 142 -25.08 -4.59 4.66
N VAL A 143 -24.65 -3.58 3.88
CA VAL A 143 -24.88 -2.15 4.19
C VAL A 143 -26.34 -1.80 3.92
N LYS A 144 -27.01 -1.18 4.88
CA LYS A 144 -28.43 -0.87 4.81
C LYS A 144 -28.76 0.50 5.42
N ALA A 145 -29.94 0.99 5.10
CA ALA A 145 -30.46 2.22 5.69
C ALA A 145 -30.50 2.11 7.22
N GLY A 146 -29.93 3.08 7.90
CA GLY A 146 -29.78 3.13 9.35
C GLY A 146 -28.37 2.80 9.86
N ASP A 147 -27.47 2.31 9.01
CA ASP A 147 -26.06 2.16 9.36
C ASP A 147 -25.39 3.54 9.54
N ALA A 148 -24.48 3.63 10.50
CA ALA A 148 -23.76 4.86 10.78
C ALA A 148 -22.64 5.09 9.76
N LEU A 149 -22.57 6.30 9.20
CA LEU A 149 -21.46 6.75 8.39
C LEU A 149 -20.44 7.47 9.27
N VAL A 150 -19.21 6.99 9.26
CA VAL A 150 -18.09 7.60 9.99
C VAL A 150 -17.07 8.11 9.00
N GLY A 151 -16.77 9.42 9.06
CA GLY A 151 -15.73 10.04 8.25
C GLY A 151 -14.44 10.19 9.05
N LEU A 152 -13.31 9.81 8.46
CA LEU A 152 -11.98 10.10 8.99
C LEU A 152 -11.38 11.25 8.17
N PRO A 153 -10.92 12.34 8.80
CA PRO A 153 -10.31 13.43 8.08
C PRO A 153 -8.97 12.98 7.46
N SER A 154 -8.74 13.40 6.22
CA SER A 154 -7.44 13.18 5.58
C SER A 154 -6.41 14.15 6.13
N SER A 155 -5.19 13.68 6.38
CA SER A 155 -4.04 14.50 6.78
C SER A 155 -3.33 15.17 5.60
N GLY A 156 -3.70 14.85 4.36
CA GLY A 156 -3.09 15.39 3.14
C GLY A 156 -3.77 14.90 1.86
N VAL A 157 -3.16 15.23 0.72
CA VAL A 157 -3.62 14.80 -0.59
C VAL A 157 -3.23 13.34 -0.81
N GLN A 158 -4.21 12.45 -0.96
CA GLN A 158 -3.96 11.01 -1.03
C GLN A 158 -4.13 10.38 -2.41
N ASP A 159 -4.86 10.99 -3.34
CA ASP A 159 -5.07 10.40 -4.67
C ASP A 159 -5.05 11.46 -5.77
N ARG A 160 -4.78 11.00 -7.00
CA ARG A 160 -4.79 11.80 -8.24
C ARG A 160 -6.09 12.56 -8.48
N LYS A 161 -7.20 12.10 -7.92
CA LYS A 161 -8.53 12.70 -8.10
C LYS A 161 -8.62 14.13 -7.55
N SER A 162 -7.77 14.50 -6.63
CA SER A 162 -7.71 15.85 -6.06
C SER A 162 -7.02 16.88 -6.96
N THR A 163 -6.28 16.45 -7.99
CA THR A 163 -5.56 17.34 -8.93
C THR A 163 -6.24 17.48 -10.28
N ARG A 164 -7.28 16.69 -10.56
CA ARG A 164 -8.12 16.86 -11.76
C ARG A 164 -9.51 17.31 -11.32
N LEU A 165 -9.88 18.54 -11.67
CA LEU A 165 -11.24 19.02 -11.74
C LEU A 165 -12.03 18.18 -12.76
N ASN A 166 -12.43 16.98 -12.35
CA ASN A 166 -13.43 16.23 -13.08
C ASN A 166 -14.72 16.32 -12.26
N SER A 167 -15.74 16.94 -12.84
CA SER A 167 -17.00 17.29 -12.21
C SER A 167 -17.83 16.09 -11.69
N SER A 168 -17.37 14.88 -11.89
CA SER A 168 -18.02 13.65 -11.41
C SER A 168 -17.46 13.09 -10.09
N HIS A 169 -16.37 13.67 -9.58
CA HIS A 169 -15.76 13.24 -8.31
C HIS A 169 -15.50 14.47 -7.46
N LEU A 170 -16.50 14.88 -6.72
CA LEU A 170 -16.32 15.81 -5.61
C LEU A 170 -15.28 15.22 -4.66
N VAL A 171 -14.29 16.03 -4.33
CA VAL A 171 -13.19 15.75 -3.42
C VAL A 171 -13.67 14.93 -2.24
N ILE A 172 -13.34 13.64 -2.20
CA ILE A 172 -13.51 12.86 -0.99
C ILE A 172 -12.25 13.14 -0.15
N SER A 173 -12.33 14.20 0.63
CA SER A 173 -11.34 14.49 1.67
C SER A 173 -11.50 13.58 2.90
N TYR A 174 -12.32 12.54 2.80
CA TYR A 174 -12.66 11.65 3.89
C TYR A 174 -12.71 10.21 3.39
N ALA A 175 -12.08 9.30 4.11
CA ALA A 175 -12.39 7.88 3.97
C ALA A 175 -13.72 7.63 4.71
N VAL A 176 -14.69 7.05 4.02
CA VAL A 176 -15.99 6.71 4.62
C VAL A 176 -16.00 5.23 4.94
N PHE A 177 -16.08 4.91 6.22
CA PHE A 177 -16.26 3.54 6.70
C PHE A 177 -17.68 3.35 7.20
N CYS A 178 -18.34 2.28 6.77
CA CYS A 178 -19.59 1.84 7.38
C CYS A 178 -19.28 0.93 8.56
N LEU A 179 -19.58 1.39 9.78
CA LEU A 179 -19.52 0.55 10.96
C LEU A 179 -20.90 -0.08 11.21
N LYS A 180 -20.94 -1.41 11.24
CA LYS A 180 -22.12 -2.14 11.67
C LYS A 180 -22.22 -2.08 13.18
N LYS A 181 -23.37 -1.62 13.69
CA LYS A 181 -23.69 -1.73 15.12
C LYS A 181 -23.95 -3.16 15.53
#